data_8ec1faea53d2823cf1a30ee6489ae821
#
_entry.id   8ec1faea53d2823cf1a30ee6489ae821
#
_cell.length_a   1.000
_cell.length_b   1.000
_cell.length_c   1.000
_cell.angle_alpha   90.00
_cell.angle_beta   90.00
_cell.angle_gamma   90.00
#
_symmetry.space_group_name_H-M   'P 1'
#
loop_
_entity.id
_entity.type
_entity.pdbx_description
1 polymer ?
#
loop_
_entity_poly.entity_id
_entity_poly.type
_entity_poly.pdbx_seq_one_letter_code
_entity_poly.pdbx_strand_id
1 'polypeptide(L)'
;VLGLMIIPGPATLLTLARSVSGGRRAGMATGLGIAAGDFVHATMATFGLSALLATSALAFQAVKYAGVAYLVYLGIKAFLEKNGSLDLPAAQMVSPMQAFRQGLFTEILNPKTALFFLAFLPQFIHPESGSVIAQFSLLGIIFVGLSICVTSVLAIAAGSVRGWLGRNRSIGRWQGKVIGSIYMALGVRLAFQQQ
;
A
#
# COMPACT_ATOMS: atom_id res chain seq x y z
N VAL A 1 -4.94 -4.29 6.50
CA VAL A 1 -3.63 -3.66 6.25
C VAL A 1 -2.65 -4.65 5.63
N LEU A 2 -2.30 -5.78 6.31
CA LEU A 2 -1.32 -6.74 5.80
C LEU A 2 -1.64 -7.26 4.39
N GLY A 3 -2.92 -7.57 4.11
CA GLY A 3 -3.35 -7.99 2.79
C GLY A 3 -3.01 -6.97 1.69
N LEU A 4 -3.18 -5.68 1.97
CA LEU A 4 -2.83 -4.60 1.05
C LEU A 4 -1.32 -4.55 0.78
N MET A 5 -0.49 -4.73 1.80
CA MET A 5 0.97 -4.65 1.69
C MET A 5 1.57 -5.84 0.95
N ILE A 6 1.00 -7.04 1.14
CA ILE A 6 1.46 -8.26 0.47
C ILE A 6 1.04 -8.28 -1.01
N ILE A 7 -0.02 -7.56 -1.36
CA ILE A 7 -0.47 -7.41 -2.75
C ILE A 7 0.64 -6.76 -3.58
N PRO A 8 1.19 -7.43 -4.60
CA PRO A 8 2.21 -6.87 -5.44
C PRO A 8 1.70 -5.62 -6.15
N GLY A 9 2.23 -4.50 -5.73
CA GLY A 9 2.07 -3.20 -6.36
C GLY A 9 3.45 -2.66 -6.77
N PRO A 10 3.50 -1.43 -7.30
CA PRO A 10 4.76 -0.82 -7.74
C PRO A 10 5.85 -0.84 -6.66
N ALA A 11 5.50 -0.57 -5.41
CA ALA A 11 6.43 -0.58 -4.27
C ALA A 11 7.00 -1.98 -3.99
N THR A 12 6.14 -3.00 -3.96
CA THR A 12 6.54 -4.40 -3.72
C THR A 12 7.44 -4.90 -4.85
N LEU A 13 7.05 -4.64 -6.10
CA LEU A 13 7.82 -5.03 -7.28
C LEU A 13 9.17 -4.33 -7.32
N LEU A 14 9.23 -3.05 -6.99
CA LEU A 14 10.49 -2.30 -6.91
C LEU A 14 11.40 -2.86 -5.81
N THR A 15 10.86 -3.18 -4.62
CA THR A 15 11.64 -3.79 -3.54
C THR A 15 12.25 -5.12 -3.97
N LEU A 16 11.46 -6.00 -4.59
CA LEU A 16 11.95 -7.27 -5.12
C LEU A 16 12.99 -7.09 -6.22
N ALA A 17 12.73 -6.19 -7.19
CA ALA A 17 13.65 -5.92 -8.28
C ALA A 17 15.00 -5.39 -7.77
N ARG A 18 14.99 -4.45 -6.83
CA ARG A 18 16.21 -3.89 -6.22
C ARG A 18 16.95 -4.90 -5.35
N SER A 19 16.21 -5.76 -4.63
CA SER A 19 16.82 -6.82 -3.83
C SER A 19 17.51 -7.87 -4.70
N VAL A 20 16.93 -8.17 -5.85
CA VAL A 20 17.49 -9.15 -6.79
C VAL A 20 18.72 -8.59 -7.53
N SER A 21 18.66 -7.34 -7.98
CA SER A 21 19.72 -6.73 -8.80
C SER A 21 20.85 -6.12 -7.97
N GLY A 22 20.55 -5.49 -6.84
CA GLY A 22 21.49 -4.76 -5.98
C GLY A 22 21.71 -5.41 -4.61
N GLY A 23 21.15 -6.62 -4.42
CA GLY A 23 21.26 -7.37 -3.18
C GLY A 23 20.42 -6.80 -2.03
N ARG A 24 20.53 -7.43 -0.86
CA ARG A 24 19.74 -7.08 0.33
C ARG A 24 19.84 -5.60 0.74
N ARG A 25 21.03 -4.99 0.59
CA ARG A 25 21.23 -3.58 0.94
C ARG A 25 20.37 -2.63 0.10
N ALA A 26 20.31 -2.85 -1.21
CA ALA A 26 19.49 -2.05 -2.11
C ALA A 26 17.99 -2.30 -1.86
N GLY A 27 17.59 -3.55 -1.62
CA GLY A 27 16.21 -3.89 -1.27
C GLY A 27 15.75 -3.24 0.03
N MET A 28 16.56 -3.30 1.09
CA MET A 28 16.24 -2.67 2.37
C MET A 28 16.20 -1.13 2.25
N ALA A 29 17.13 -0.53 1.50
CA ALA A 29 17.10 0.91 1.25
C ALA A 29 15.83 1.31 0.50
N THR A 30 15.39 0.51 -0.49
CA THR A 30 14.10 0.72 -1.16
C THR A 30 12.94 0.62 -0.19
N GLY A 31 12.91 -0.41 0.66
CA GLY A 31 11.87 -0.60 1.68
C GLY A 31 11.79 0.57 2.67
N LEU A 32 12.93 1.08 3.12
CA LEU A 32 12.99 2.28 3.97
C LEU A 32 12.47 3.53 3.23
N GLY A 33 12.77 3.66 1.94
CA GLY A 33 12.23 4.74 1.10
C GLY A 33 10.70 4.65 1.00
N ILE A 34 10.17 3.43 0.79
CA ILE A 34 8.72 3.19 0.76
C ILE A 34 8.10 3.55 2.10
N ALA A 35 8.67 3.11 3.22
CA ALA A 35 8.17 3.45 4.56
C ALA A 35 8.20 4.95 4.84
N ALA A 36 9.19 5.68 4.32
CA ALA A 36 9.22 7.14 4.38
C ALA A 36 8.09 7.77 3.53
N GLY A 37 7.77 7.20 2.37
CA GLY A 37 6.60 7.61 1.58
C GLY A 37 5.26 7.32 2.28
N ASP A 38 5.14 6.14 2.91
CA ASP A 38 4.00 5.80 3.77
C ASP A 38 3.83 6.80 4.92
N PHE A 39 4.95 7.23 5.54
CA PHE A 39 4.93 8.25 6.58
C PHE A 39 4.42 9.60 6.06
N VAL A 40 4.77 9.99 4.84
CA VAL A 40 4.20 11.19 4.19
C VAL A 40 2.69 11.03 4.04
N HIS A 41 2.19 9.91 3.51
CA HIS A 41 0.75 9.64 3.41
C HIS A 41 0.05 9.65 4.77
N ALA A 42 0.65 9.02 5.78
CA ALA A 42 0.13 9.02 7.14
C ALA A 42 0.00 10.44 7.71
N THR A 43 1.02 11.27 7.49
CA THR A 43 1.03 12.67 7.93
C THR A 43 -0.06 13.48 7.22
N MET A 44 -0.16 13.34 5.89
CA MET A 44 -1.20 14.00 5.10
C MET A 44 -2.61 13.56 5.53
N ALA A 45 -2.82 12.26 5.79
CA ALA A 45 -4.08 11.75 6.29
C ALA A 45 -4.39 12.28 7.71
N THR A 46 -3.41 12.28 8.61
CA THR A 46 -3.59 12.77 9.98
C THR A 46 -4.06 14.21 10.01
N PHE A 47 -3.39 15.11 9.31
CA PHE A 47 -3.76 16.53 9.32
C PHE A 47 -4.88 16.85 8.34
N GLY A 48 -4.85 16.28 7.14
CA GLY A 48 -5.84 16.57 6.09
C GLY A 48 -7.22 16.02 6.42
N LEU A 49 -7.32 14.74 6.77
CA LEU A 49 -8.62 14.13 7.09
C LEU A 49 -9.17 14.60 8.43
N SER A 50 -8.30 14.86 9.43
CA SER A 50 -8.74 15.43 10.70
C SER A 50 -9.32 16.83 10.51
N ALA A 51 -8.68 17.68 9.70
CA ALA A 51 -9.21 19.01 9.37
C ALA A 51 -10.51 18.91 8.57
N LEU A 52 -10.58 18.00 7.62
CA LEU A 52 -11.77 17.77 6.80
C LEU A 52 -12.95 17.30 7.66
N LEU A 53 -12.74 16.36 8.57
CA LEU A 53 -13.77 15.87 9.49
C LEU A 53 -14.27 16.98 10.42
N ALA A 54 -13.37 17.86 10.87
CA ALA A 54 -13.71 18.97 11.76
C ALA A 54 -14.48 20.10 11.04
N THR A 55 -14.28 20.28 9.73
CA THR A 55 -14.82 21.43 8.98
C THR A 55 -16.03 21.09 8.12
N SER A 56 -16.13 19.90 7.58
CA SER A 56 -17.21 19.53 6.64
C SER A 56 -17.45 18.02 6.59
N ALA A 57 -18.51 17.58 7.25
CA ALA A 57 -18.95 16.18 7.17
C ALA A 57 -19.29 15.76 5.73
N LEU A 58 -19.85 16.66 4.92
CA LEU A 58 -20.18 16.39 3.52
C LEU A 58 -18.92 16.17 2.67
N ALA A 59 -17.90 17.02 2.83
CA ALA A 59 -16.64 16.86 2.13
C ALA A 59 -15.91 15.58 2.55
N PHE A 60 -15.94 15.22 3.83
CA PHE A 60 -15.41 13.97 4.34
C PHE A 60 -16.12 12.77 3.71
N GLN A 61 -17.45 12.75 3.65
CA GLN A 61 -18.22 11.71 2.99
C GLN A 61 -17.91 11.62 1.50
N ALA A 62 -17.75 12.73 0.79
CA ALA A 62 -17.37 12.74 -0.63
C ALA A 62 -16.02 12.07 -0.85
N VAL A 63 -15.02 12.37 -0.02
CA VAL A 63 -13.69 11.71 -0.05
C VAL A 63 -13.81 10.21 0.26
N LYS A 64 -14.60 9.84 1.28
CA LYS A 64 -14.87 8.44 1.64
C LYS A 64 -15.45 7.68 0.45
N TYR A 65 -16.50 8.17 -0.19
CA TYR A 65 -17.14 7.49 -1.33
C TYR A 65 -16.27 7.47 -2.59
N ALA A 66 -15.49 8.51 -2.85
CA ALA A 66 -14.49 8.48 -3.91
C ALA A 66 -13.46 7.37 -3.69
N GLY A 67 -13.00 7.20 -2.45
CA GLY A 67 -12.11 6.10 -2.06
C GLY A 67 -12.75 4.73 -2.24
N VAL A 68 -14.04 4.57 -1.85
CA VAL A 68 -14.82 3.33 -2.09
C VAL A 68 -14.86 3.00 -3.59
N ALA A 69 -15.26 3.97 -4.43
CA ALA A 69 -15.35 3.77 -5.87
C ALA A 69 -14.01 3.34 -6.48
N TYR A 70 -12.92 3.94 -5.99
CA TYR A 70 -11.59 3.57 -6.45
C TYR A 70 -11.14 2.18 -5.96
N LEU A 71 -11.44 1.79 -4.72
CA LEU A 71 -11.15 0.44 -4.23
C LEU A 71 -11.91 -0.61 -5.05
N VAL A 72 -13.17 -0.35 -5.37
CA VAL A 72 -13.97 -1.20 -6.27
C VAL A 72 -13.35 -1.27 -7.67
N TYR A 73 -12.94 -0.13 -8.22
CA TYR A 73 -12.23 -0.09 -9.51
C TYR A 73 -10.95 -0.92 -9.49
N LEU A 74 -10.10 -0.78 -8.45
CA LEU A 74 -8.89 -1.59 -8.30
C LEU A 74 -9.22 -3.08 -8.15
N GLY A 75 -10.29 -3.39 -7.43
CA GLY A 75 -10.78 -4.75 -7.26
C GLY A 75 -11.16 -5.38 -8.61
N ILE A 76 -11.97 -4.69 -9.39
CA ILE A 76 -12.38 -5.13 -10.73
C ILE A 76 -11.17 -5.27 -11.66
N LYS A 77 -10.27 -4.27 -11.67
CA LYS A 77 -9.05 -4.31 -12.47
C LYS A 77 -8.20 -5.53 -12.12
N ALA A 78 -7.96 -5.80 -10.84
CA ALA A 78 -7.20 -6.96 -10.40
C ALA A 78 -7.88 -8.29 -10.77
N PHE A 79 -9.21 -8.35 -10.78
CA PHE A 79 -9.98 -9.52 -11.22
C PHE A 79 -9.85 -9.79 -12.72
N LEU A 80 -9.83 -8.72 -13.53
CA LEU A 80 -9.79 -8.79 -14.99
C LEU A 80 -8.38 -9.00 -15.53
N GLU A 81 -7.35 -8.79 -14.73
CA GLU A 81 -5.96 -8.98 -15.12
C GLU A 81 -5.67 -10.47 -15.40
N LYS A 82 -5.64 -10.83 -16.69
CA LYS A 82 -5.46 -12.22 -17.16
C LYS A 82 -4.01 -12.72 -17.07
N ASN A 83 -3.04 -11.82 -17.03
CA ASN A 83 -1.61 -12.13 -17.06
C ASN A 83 -0.95 -11.71 -15.75
N GLY A 84 -1.02 -12.57 -14.74
CA GLY A 84 -0.27 -12.42 -13.51
C GLY A 84 1.23 -12.73 -13.67
N SER A 85 1.86 -12.26 -14.75
CA SER A 85 3.32 -12.28 -14.83
C SER A 85 3.83 -11.16 -13.92
N LEU A 86 4.45 -11.53 -12.82
CA LEU A 86 5.27 -10.61 -12.04
C LEU A 86 6.54 -10.34 -12.85
N ASP A 87 6.40 -9.56 -13.94
CA ASP A 87 7.55 -9.07 -14.66
C ASP A 87 8.26 -8.07 -13.75
N LEU A 88 9.29 -8.56 -13.07
CA LEU A 88 10.17 -7.67 -12.31
C LEU A 88 10.82 -6.69 -13.30
N PRO A 89 10.67 -5.38 -13.09
CA PRO A 89 11.33 -4.40 -13.93
C PRO A 89 12.83 -4.74 -14.01
N ALA A 90 13.42 -4.64 -15.20
CA ALA A 90 14.87 -4.80 -15.36
C ALA A 90 15.56 -3.73 -14.51
N ALA A 91 15.98 -4.12 -13.32
CA ALA A 91 16.53 -3.19 -12.35
C ALA A 91 18.05 -3.18 -12.51
N GLN A 92 18.60 -2.05 -12.99
CA GLN A 92 20.02 -1.80 -12.95
C GLN A 92 20.53 -1.71 -11.50
N MET A 93 21.78 -2.06 -11.28
CA MET A 93 22.44 -1.85 -9.98
C MET A 93 22.47 -0.34 -9.69
N VAL A 94 21.96 0.02 -8.53
CA VAL A 94 21.93 1.42 -8.06
C VAL A 94 22.52 1.50 -6.65
N SER A 95 23.01 2.68 -6.28
CA SER A 95 23.46 2.91 -4.91
C SER A 95 22.29 2.79 -3.91
N PRO A 96 22.54 2.46 -2.64
CA PRO A 96 21.48 2.39 -1.63
C PRO A 96 20.68 3.69 -1.49
N MET A 97 21.33 4.85 -1.64
CA MET A 97 20.66 6.15 -1.61
C MET A 97 19.73 6.37 -2.81
N GLN A 98 20.14 5.92 -3.99
CA GLN A 98 19.28 5.97 -5.18
C GLN A 98 18.10 5.02 -5.02
N ALA A 99 18.32 3.82 -4.47
CA ALA A 99 17.27 2.84 -4.18
C ALA A 99 16.26 3.40 -3.17
N PHE A 100 16.71 4.06 -2.11
CA PHE A 100 15.86 4.77 -1.14
C PHE A 100 15.00 5.84 -1.80
N ARG A 101 15.62 6.75 -2.57
CA ARG A 101 14.89 7.81 -3.27
C ARG A 101 13.85 7.26 -4.24
N GLN A 102 14.17 6.20 -4.96
CA GLN A 102 13.22 5.56 -5.87
C GLN A 102 12.06 4.96 -5.09
N GLY A 103 12.31 4.28 -3.97
CA GLY A 103 11.27 3.77 -3.08
C GLY A 103 10.35 4.89 -2.57
N LEU A 104 10.96 5.97 -2.08
CA LEU A 104 10.24 7.15 -1.57
C LEU A 104 9.31 7.75 -2.63
N PHE A 105 9.83 8.08 -3.81
CA PHE A 105 9.00 8.68 -4.86
C PHE A 105 7.97 7.72 -5.42
N THR A 106 8.32 6.43 -5.55
CA THR A 106 7.35 5.40 -5.97
C THR A 106 6.18 5.33 -5.00
N GLU A 107 6.43 5.46 -3.69
CA GLU A 107 5.37 5.39 -2.69
C GLU A 107 4.59 6.70 -2.55
N ILE A 108 5.23 7.85 -2.58
CA ILE A 108 4.53 9.16 -2.57
C ILE A 108 3.57 9.26 -3.77
N LEU A 109 3.99 8.79 -4.93
CA LEU A 109 3.19 8.80 -6.15
C LEU A 109 2.27 7.57 -6.29
N ASN A 110 2.21 6.70 -5.29
CA ASN A 110 1.41 5.50 -5.32
C ASN A 110 -0.07 5.80 -5.03
N PRO A 111 -0.93 5.80 -6.04
CA PRO A 111 -2.34 6.10 -5.83
C PRO A 111 -3.05 5.04 -4.98
N LYS A 112 -2.53 3.81 -4.98
CA LYS A 112 -3.05 2.71 -4.17
C LYS A 112 -2.97 3.05 -2.69
N THR A 113 -1.81 3.52 -2.23
CA THR A 113 -1.55 3.86 -0.82
C THR A 113 -2.28 5.14 -0.43
N ALA A 114 -2.21 6.19 -1.27
CA ALA A 114 -2.94 7.42 -1.04
C ALA A 114 -4.44 7.17 -0.78
N LEU A 115 -5.07 6.40 -1.66
CA LEU A 115 -6.50 6.12 -1.57
C LEU A 115 -6.85 5.12 -0.45
N PHE A 116 -5.93 4.23 -0.11
CA PHE A 116 -6.08 3.40 1.08
C PHE A 116 -6.14 4.28 2.35
N PHE A 117 -5.23 5.23 2.49
CA PHE A 117 -5.26 6.16 3.63
C PHE A 117 -6.55 6.97 3.65
N LEU A 118 -6.98 7.48 2.51
CA LEU A 118 -8.20 8.28 2.41
C LEU A 118 -9.49 7.49 2.69
N ALA A 119 -9.58 6.25 2.21
CA ALA A 119 -10.79 5.46 2.28
C ALA A 119 -10.86 4.52 3.49
N PHE A 120 -9.73 3.96 3.90
CA PHE A 120 -9.70 2.89 4.89
C PHE A 120 -9.42 3.39 6.31
N LEU A 121 -8.48 4.32 6.50
CA LEU A 121 -8.14 4.80 7.83
C LEU A 121 -9.33 5.43 8.58
N PRO A 122 -10.17 6.27 7.93
CA PRO A 122 -11.30 6.90 8.61
C PRO A 122 -12.27 5.93 9.28
N GLN A 123 -12.34 4.68 8.81
CA GLN A 123 -13.24 3.66 9.38
C GLN A 123 -12.90 3.25 10.82
N PHE A 124 -11.69 3.52 11.25
CA PHE A 124 -11.19 3.19 12.59
C PHE A 124 -11.14 4.39 13.51
N ILE A 125 -11.62 5.54 13.04
CA ILE A 125 -11.66 6.77 13.82
C ILE A 125 -13.01 6.89 14.50
N HIS A 126 -12.97 7.06 15.81
CA HIS A 126 -14.12 7.23 16.68
C HIS A 126 -13.97 8.57 17.41
N PRO A 127 -14.54 9.68 16.88
CA PRO A 127 -14.38 11.00 17.46
C PRO A 127 -14.81 11.09 18.94
N GLU A 128 -15.80 10.27 19.32
CA GLU A 128 -16.28 10.13 20.68
C GLU A 128 -15.27 9.49 21.64
N SER A 129 -14.29 8.76 21.12
CA SER A 129 -13.28 8.05 21.92
C SER A 129 -12.02 8.87 22.18
N GLY A 130 -11.97 10.13 21.77
CA GLY A 130 -10.85 11.03 22.04
C GLY A 130 -10.27 11.73 20.80
N SER A 131 -9.02 12.19 20.91
CA SER A 131 -8.40 12.99 19.86
C SER A 131 -8.30 12.27 18.52
N VAL A 132 -8.98 12.77 17.49
CA VAL A 132 -8.94 12.29 16.11
C VAL A 132 -7.51 12.28 15.56
N ILE A 133 -6.74 13.33 15.84
CA ILE A 133 -5.33 13.43 15.41
C ILE A 133 -4.49 12.30 16.03
N ALA A 134 -4.68 12.03 17.33
CA ALA A 134 -3.95 10.96 17.99
C ALA A 134 -4.29 9.57 17.40
N GLN A 135 -5.56 9.33 17.08
CA GLN A 135 -6.01 8.08 16.47
C GLN A 135 -5.41 7.90 15.07
N PHE A 136 -5.47 8.92 14.20
CA PHE A 136 -4.84 8.86 12.88
C PHE A 136 -3.33 8.67 12.98
N SER A 137 -2.66 9.39 13.90
CA SER A 137 -1.21 9.26 14.12
C SER A 137 -0.82 7.84 14.54
N LEU A 138 -1.57 7.26 15.47
CA LEU A 138 -1.32 5.88 15.93
C LEU A 138 -1.47 4.88 14.80
N LEU A 139 -2.56 4.96 14.03
CA LEU A 139 -2.79 4.10 12.87
C LEU A 139 -1.71 4.26 11.80
N GLY A 140 -1.27 5.49 11.56
CA GLY A 140 -0.18 5.80 10.64
C GLY A 140 1.14 5.20 11.09
N ILE A 141 1.51 5.31 12.36
CA ILE A 141 2.72 4.72 12.92
C ILE A 141 2.68 3.19 12.81
N ILE A 142 1.54 2.57 13.13
CA ILE A 142 1.36 1.12 12.97
C ILE A 142 1.53 0.72 11.50
N PHE A 143 0.95 1.48 10.58
CA PHE A 143 1.08 1.21 9.15
C PHE A 143 2.53 1.27 8.69
N VAL A 144 3.25 2.33 9.03
CA VAL A 144 4.69 2.50 8.69
C VAL A 144 5.53 1.38 9.28
N GLY A 145 5.29 1.01 10.54
CA GLY A 145 5.98 -0.11 11.18
C GLY A 145 5.76 -1.44 10.46
N LEU A 146 4.52 -1.73 10.08
CA LEU A 146 4.18 -2.92 9.28
C LEU A 146 4.82 -2.87 7.89
N SER A 147 4.87 -1.71 7.25
CA SER A 147 5.51 -1.51 5.95
C SER A 147 7.00 -1.82 6.02
N ILE A 148 7.70 -1.35 7.05
CA ILE A 148 9.12 -1.68 7.28
C ILE A 148 9.30 -3.19 7.46
N CYS A 149 8.46 -3.84 8.26
CA CYS A 149 8.53 -5.28 8.48
C CYS A 149 8.33 -6.06 7.17
N VAL A 150 7.26 -5.77 6.43
CA VAL A 150 6.92 -6.48 5.18
C VAL A 150 8.01 -6.27 4.12
N THR A 151 8.45 -5.03 3.90
CA THR A 151 9.48 -4.73 2.90
C THR A 151 10.83 -5.31 3.28
N SER A 152 11.18 -5.36 4.58
CA SER A 152 12.39 -6.03 5.07
C SER A 152 12.35 -7.53 4.82
N VAL A 153 11.24 -8.19 5.12
CA VAL A 153 11.05 -9.62 4.82
C VAL A 153 11.18 -9.88 3.33
N LEU A 154 10.55 -9.07 2.49
CA LEU A 154 10.66 -9.17 1.03
C LEU A 154 12.10 -8.97 0.55
N ALA A 155 12.83 -8.00 1.11
CA ALA A 155 14.22 -7.74 0.75
C ALA A 155 15.16 -8.90 1.11
N ILE A 156 14.92 -9.54 2.27
CA ILE A 156 15.72 -10.69 2.73
C ILE A 156 15.39 -11.94 1.92
N ALA A 157 14.10 -12.16 1.65
CA ALA A 157 13.60 -13.36 0.97
C ALA A 157 13.65 -13.27 -0.56
N ALA A 158 14.09 -12.17 -1.14
CA ALA A 158 13.97 -11.86 -2.58
C ALA A 158 14.54 -12.96 -3.49
N GLY A 159 15.65 -13.58 -3.13
CA GLY A 159 16.25 -14.67 -3.90
C GLY A 159 15.34 -15.90 -3.96
N SER A 160 14.77 -16.31 -2.82
CA SER A 160 13.84 -17.44 -2.71
C SER A 160 12.49 -17.12 -3.37
N VAL A 161 11.99 -15.92 -3.16
CA VAL A 161 10.73 -15.44 -3.74
C VAL A 161 10.80 -15.42 -5.26
N ARG A 162 11.90 -14.93 -5.84
CA ARG A 162 12.09 -14.95 -7.30
C ARG A 162 12.09 -16.37 -7.86
N GLY A 163 12.83 -17.29 -7.23
CA GLY A 163 12.89 -18.70 -7.67
C GLY A 163 11.54 -19.39 -7.57
N TRP A 164 10.79 -19.12 -6.51
CA TRP A 164 9.47 -19.69 -6.27
C TRP A 164 8.41 -19.14 -7.24
N LEU A 165 8.38 -17.81 -7.47
CA LEU A 165 7.48 -17.16 -8.42
C LEU A 165 7.74 -17.63 -9.86
N GLY A 166 9.01 -17.77 -10.26
CA GLY A 166 9.37 -18.27 -11.59
C GLY A 166 8.90 -19.71 -11.86
N ARG A 167 8.82 -20.55 -10.80
CA ARG A 167 8.34 -21.94 -10.90
C ARG A 167 6.82 -22.06 -10.87
N ASN A 168 6.12 -21.11 -10.28
CA ASN A 168 4.67 -21.18 -10.03
C ASN A 168 3.87 -20.11 -10.79
N ARG A 169 3.83 -20.19 -12.12
CA ARG A 169 3.04 -19.29 -12.98
C ARG A 169 1.54 -19.24 -12.62
N SER A 170 1.01 -20.30 -12.00
CA SER A 170 -0.39 -20.34 -11.56
C SER A 170 -0.69 -19.34 -10.44
N ILE A 171 0.28 -19.00 -9.60
CA ILE A 171 0.08 -18.05 -8.50
C ILE A 171 -0.25 -16.66 -9.02
N GLY A 172 0.38 -16.22 -10.11
CA GLY A 172 0.05 -14.95 -10.75
C GLY A 172 -1.42 -14.84 -11.16
N ARG A 173 -2.03 -15.92 -11.61
CA ARG A 173 -3.45 -15.96 -12.01
C ARG A 173 -4.41 -15.92 -10.81
N TRP A 174 -4.09 -16.61 -9.74
CA TRP A 174 -4.91 -16.61 -8.52
C TRP A 174 -4.77 -15.34 -7.71
N GLN A 175 -3.60 -14.74 -7.76
CA GLN A 175 -3.27 -13.50 -7.06
C GLN A 175 -4.22 -12.35 -7.43
N GLY A 176 -4.48 -12.11 -8.73
CA GLY A 176 -5.43 -11.10 -9.17
C GLY A 176 -6.84 -11.32 -8.59
N LYS A 177 -7.30 -12.57 -8.54
CA LYS A 177 -8.61 -12.92 -7.98
C LYS A 177 -8.69 -12.68 -6.48
N VAL A 178 -7.69 -13.11 -5.72
CA VAL A 178 -7.62 -12.89 -4.27
C VAL A 178 -7.57 -11.39 -3.94
N ILE A 179 -6.73 -10.66 -4.67
CA ILE A 179 -6.60 -9.20 -4.55
C ILE A 179 -7.91 -8.50 -4.85
N GLY A 180 -8.53 -8.84 -5.98
CA GLY A 180 -9.82 -8.31 -6.40
C GLY A 180 -10.89 -8.55 -5.34
N SER A 181 -10.96 -9.77 -4.79
CA SER A 181 -11.90 -10.11 -3.71
C SER A 181 -11.70 -9.26 -2.47
N ILE A 182 -10.45 -9.05 -2.04
CA ILE A 182 -10.14 -8.23 -0.86
C ILE A 182 -10.56 -6.78 -1.10
N TYR A 183 -10.24 -6.19 -2.25
CA TYR A 183 -10.63 -4.82 -2.56
C TYR A 183 -12.14 -4.65 -2.67
N MET A 184 -12.82 -5.59 -3.32
CA MET A 184 -14.28 -5.57 -3.40
C MET A 184 -14.93 -5.71 -2.03
N ALA A 185 -14.46 -6.63 -1.19
CA ALA A 185 -14.96 -6.80 0.17
C ALA A 185 -14.76 -5.53 1.03
N LEU A 186 -13.59 -4.89 0.92
CA LEU A 186 -13.32 -3.62 1.60
C LEU A 186 -14.23 -2.50 1.08
N GLY A 187 -14.37 -2.36 -0.24
CA GLY A 187 -15.24 -1.36 -0.86
C GLY A 187 -16.72 -1.52 -0.44
N VAL A 188 -17.23 -2.75 -0.49
CA VAL A 188 -18.59 -3.08 -0.05
C VAL A 188 -18.77 -2.78 1.44
N ARG A 189 -17.86 -3.23 2.30
CA ARG A 189 -17.93 -2.93 3.73
C ARG A 189 -17.98 -1.43 4.01
N LEU A 190 -17.15 -0.64 3.30
CA LEU A 190 -17.13 0.81 3.42
C LEU A 190 -18.45 1.46 3.01
N ALA A 191 -19.06 0.98 1.92
CA ALA A 191 -20.31 1.54 1.41
C ALA A 191 -21.46 1.39 2.41
N PHE A 192 -21.48 0.28 3.19
CA PHE A 192 -22.54 -0.02 4.16
C PHE A 192 -22.23 0.45 5.60
N GLN A 193 -21.04 0.94 5.89
CA GLN A 193 -20.68 1.45 7.21
C GLN A 193 -21.27 2.86 7.40
N GLN A 194 -22.44 2.92 8.04
CA GLN A 194 -23.02 4.17 8.54
C GLN A 194 -22.21 4.64 9.76
N GLN A 195 -21.76 5.87 9.73
CA GLN A 195 -21.27 6.60 10.91
C GLN A 195 -22.38 7.44 11.46
#